data_b3890acb0cb9a163f3b565128be76439
#
_entry.id   b3890acb0cb9a163f3b565128be76439
#
_cell.length_a   1.000
_cell.length_b   1.000
_cell.length_c   1.000
_cell.angle_alpha   90.00
_cell.angle_beta   90.00
_cell.angle_gamma   90.00
#
_symmetry.space_group_name_H-M   'P 1'
#
loop_
_entity.id
_entity.type
_entity.pdbx_description
1 polymer ?
#
loop_
_entity_poly.entity_id
_entity_poly.type
_entity_poly.pdbx_seq_one_letter_code
_entity_poly.pdbx_strand_id
1 'polypeptide(L)'
;MLAHAHVRLSLLLLVAAMVASCMGYVPGRQTYWDAKVRELCAKDGGVKIFEQIVVSPSQAARLSRVGGFFGVAPEELAKPEDPAFTRLKQTVLREGNPSVIRSEEEIVRRADGRVVGVAIFYGRGGGDFPSYAHPSGFQCPEFTKIYEGIHNVYRVEETR
;
A
#
# COMPACT_ATOMS: atom_id res chain seq x y z
N MET A 1 11.96 44.24 33.64
CA MET A 1 10.87 43.27 33.38
C MET A 1 11.02 42.51 32.05
N LEU A 2 11.42 43.10 30.96
CA LEU A 2 11.60 42.46 29.64
C LEU A 2 12.61 41.28 29.65
N ALA A 3 13.75 41.43 30.33
CA ALA A 3 14.79 40.38 30.38
C ALA A 3 14.30 39.05 30.96
N HIS A 4 13.48 39.10 31.99
CA HIS A 4 12.91 37.89 32.62
C HIS A 4 11.86 37.20 31.75
N ALA A 5 11.15 37.96 30.90
CA ALA A 5 10.19 37.39 29.94
C ALA A 5 10.90 36.59 28.86
N HIS A 6 12.02 37.11 28.31
CA HIS A 6 12.81 36.40 27.29
C HIS A 6 13.44 35.11 27.85
N VAL A 7 13.99 35.15 29.07
CA VAL A 7 14.56 33.96 29.72
C VAL A 7 13.52 32.88 29.92
N ARG A 8 12.32 33.25 30.40
CA ARG A 8 11.22 32.26 30.56
C ARG A 8 10.74 31.67 29.25
N LEU A 9 10.63 32.47 28.20
CA LEU A 9 10.25 32.03 26.86
C LEU A 9 11.28 31.06 26.30
N SER A 10 12.57 31.40 26.40
CA SER A 10 13.67 30.52 25.92
C SER A 10 13.69 29.20 26.67
N LEU A 11 13.45 29.18 27.97
CA LEU A 11 13.39 27.96 28.77
C LEU A 11 12.21 27.07 28.37
N LEU A 12 11.04 27.65 28.12
CA LEU A 12 9.85 26.92 27.65
C LEU A 12 10.09 26.28 26.27
N LEU A 13 10.74 27.00 25.35
CA LEU A 13 11.07 26.48 24.03
C LEU A 13 12.08 25.33 24.12
N LEU A 14 13.07 25.41 25.00
CA LEU A 14 14.05 24.35 25.24
C LEU A 14 13.37 23.09 25.81
N VAL A 15 12.49 23.25 26.78
CA VAL A 15 11.73 22.15 27.36
C VAL A 15 10.83 21.50 26.32
N ALA A 16 10.12 22.29 25.50
CA ALA A 16 9.29 21.79 24.41
C ALA A 16 10.10 21.01 23.38
N ALA A 17 11.29 21.50 22.99
CA ALA A 17 12.19 20.82 22.07
C ALA A 17 12.73 19.50 22.66
N MET A 18 13.08 19.46 23.94
CA MET A 18 13.51 18.24 24.62
C MET A 18 12.38 17.20 24.68
N VAL A 19 11.16 17.60 25.03
CA VAL A 19 10.01 16.70 25.07
C VAL A 19 9.70 16.15 23.68
N ALA A 20 9.71 16.99 22.64
CA ALA A 20 9.51 16.56 21.26
C ALA A 20 10.59 15.55 20.81
N SER A 21 11.84 15.76 21.19
CA SER A 21 12.95 14.84 20.88
C SER A 21 12.80 13.50 21.60
N CYS A 22 12.40 13.49 22.87
CA CYS A 22 12.15 12.27 23.63
C CYS A 22 11.00 11.44 23.05
N MET A 23 10.02 12.09 22.40
CA MET A 23 8.90 11.43 21.74
C MET A 23 9.24 10.98 20.29
N GLY A 24 10.48 11.18 19.85
CA GLY A 24 10.93 10.80 18.51
C GLY A 24 10.30 11.61 17.37
N TYR A 25 9.70 12.74 17.69
CA TYR A 25 9.12 13.63 16.68
C TYR A 25 10.21 14.43 15.97
N VAL A 26 10.27 14.26 14.65
CA VAL A 26 11.09 15.07 13.75
C VAL A 26 10.16 15.79 12.79
N PRO A 27 10.07 17.13 12.86
CA PRO A 27 9.24 17.91 11.93
C PRO A 27 9.58 17.59 10.47
N GLY A 28 8.54 17.43 9.63
CA GLY A 28 8.72 17.09 8.21
C GLY A 28 9.04 15.63 7.91
N ARG A 29 9.18 14.76 8.91
CA ARG A 29 9.49 13.34 8.74
C ARG A 29 8.46 12.63 7.87
N GLN A 30 7.18 12.88 8.10
CA GLN A 30 6.08 12.34 7.30
C GLN A 30 6.21 12.75 5.83
N THR A 31 6.33 14.05 5.56
CA THR A 31 6.46 14.60 4.21
C THR A 31 7.68 14.04 3.48
N TYR A 32 8.81 13.93 4.17
CA TYR A 32 10.02 13.32 3.62
C TYR A 32 9.79 11.88 3.18
N TRP A 33 9.16 11.06 4.04
CA TRP A 33 8.93 9.65 3.71
C TRP A 33 7.83 9.45 2.69
N ASP A 34 6.82 10.32 2.64
CA ASP A 34 5.83 10.32 1.55
C ASP A 34 6.49 10.59 0.20
N ALA A 35 7.41 11.57 0.14
CA ALA A 35 8.19 11.84 -1.07
C ALA A 35 9.06 10.63 -1.45
N LYS A 36 9.69 9.97 -0.46
CA LYS A 36 10.51 8.78 -0.69
C LYS A 36 9.69 7.59 -1.20
N VAL A 37 8.51 7.38 -0.64
CA VAL A 37 7.56 6.35 -1.13
C VAL A 37 7.12 6.64 -2.56
N ARG A 38 6.84 7.91 -2.92
CA ARG A 38 6.54 8.29 -4.32
C ARG A 38 7.71 8.00 -5.26
N GLU A 39 8.95 8.28 -4.84
CA GLU A 39 10.15 7.99 -5.63
C GLU A 39 10.31 6.48 -5.90
N LEU A 40 10.13 5.64 -4.86
CA LEU A 40 10.18 4.20 -4.99
C LEU A 40 9.06 3.68 -5.90
N CYS A 41 7.84 4.17 -5.69
CA CYS A 41 6.68 3.84 -6.49
C CYS A 41 6.86 4.19 -7.99
N ALA A 42 7.49 5.32 -8.27
CA ALA A 42 7.75 5.74 -9.65
C ALA A 42 8.73 4.81 -10.40
N LYS A 43 9.53 4.01 -9.69
CA LYS A 43 10.49 3.08 -10.29
C LYS A 43 9.82 1.80 -10.78
N ASP A 44 9.00 1.18 -9.94
CA ASP A 44 8.43 -0.14 -10.24
C ASP A 44 6.99 -0.34 -9.73
N GLY A 45 6.40 0.66 -9.09
CA GLY A 45 5.02 0.60 -8.60
C GLY A 45 3.98 0.53 -9.71
N GLY A 46 2.88 -0.16 -9.45
CA GLY A 46 1.77 -0.33 -10.38
C GLY A 46 1.47 -1.78 -10.70
N VAL A 47 0.61 -2.00 -11.67
CA VAL A 47 0.18 -3.33 -12.10
C VAL A 47 0.77 -3.64 -13.46
N LYS A 48 1.34 -4.84 -13.59
CA LYS A 48 1.86 -5.39 -14.85
C LYS A 48 1.17 -6.73 -15.10
N ILE A 49 0.42 -6.82 -16.19
CA ILE A 49 -0.20 -8.06 -16.63
C ILE A 49 0.67 -8.64 -17.74
N PHE A 50 1.16 -9.86 -17.56
CA PHE A 50 2.00 -10.58 -18.50
C PHE A 50 1.17 -11.41 -19.46
N GLU A 51 0.07 -11.97 -18.96
CA GLU A 51 -0.82 -12.83 -19.71
C GLU A 51 -2.26 -12.66 -19.22
N GLN A 52 -3.22 -12.59 -20.12
CA GLN A 52 -4.63 -12.53 -19.76
C GLN A 52 -5.22 -13.94 -19.65
N ILE A 53 -6.09 -14.11 -18.66
CA ILE A 53 -6.87 -15.33 -18.48
C ILE A 53 -8.22 -15.15 -19.18
N VAL A 54 -8.51 -16.01 -20.15
CA VAL A 54 -9.81 -16.02 -20.84
C VAL A 54 -10.83 -16.68 -19.91
N VAL A 55 -11.94 -15.99 -19.68
CA VAL A 55 -13.04 -16.47 -18.83
C VAL A 55 -14.36 -16.41 -19.58
N SER A 56 -15.24 -17.36 -19.31
CA SER A 56 -16.60 -17.34 -19.87
C SER A 56 -17.42 -16.18 -19.27
N PRO A 57 -18.50 -15.71 -19.95
CA PRO A 57 -19.40 -14.68 -19.39
C PRO A 57 -19.99 -15.04 -18.03
N SER A 58 -20.28 -16.33 -17.81
CA SER A 58 -20.77 -16.82 -16.52
C SER A 58 -19.71 -16.79 -15.40
N GLN A 59 -18.46 -17.08 -15.72
CA GLN A 59 -17.35 -16.93 -14.80
C GLN A 59 -17.10 -15.45 -14.47
N ALA A 60 -17.07 -14.59 -15.49
CA ALA A 60 -16.88 -13.14 -15.30
C ALA A 60 -17.96 -12.54 -14.40
N ALA A 61 -19.23 -12.91 -14.59
CA ALA A 61 -20.35 -12.46 -13.75
C ALA A 61 -20.20 -12.92 -12.29
N ARG A 62 -19.62 -14.09 -12.05
CA ARG A 62 -19.34 -14.59 -10.71
C ARG A 62 -18.18 -13.86 -10.05
N LEU A 63 -17.07 -13.66 -10.77
CA LEU A 63 -15.90 -12.94 -10.29
C LEU A 63 -16.25 -11.51 -9.85
N SER A 64 -17.11 -10.83 -10.59
CA SER A 64 -17.57 -9.48 -10.23
C SER A 64 -18.45 -9.43 -8.98
N ARG A 65 -19.01 -10.56 -8.53
CA ARG A 65 -19.88 -10.68 -7.36
C ARG A 65 -19.14 -11.10 -6.08
N VAL A 66 -17.95 -11.68 -6.20
CA VAL A 66 -17.17 -12.12 -5.04
C VAL A 66 -16.52 -10.91 -4.40
N GLY A 67 -17.29 -10.29 -3.53
CA GLY A 67 -16.85 -9.43 -2.44
C GLY A 67 -15.86 -8.33 -2.78
N GLY A 68 -16.28 -7.31 -3.47
CA GLY A 68 -15.65 -5.99 -3.36
C GLY A 68 -14.16 -5.86 -3.76
N PHE A 69 -13.45 -6.96 -3.86
CA PHE A 69 -12.05 -7.00 -4.20
C PHE A 69 -11.83 -7.86 -5.46
N PHE A 70 -12.10 -7.27 -6.62
CA PHE A 70 -11.31 -7.33 -7.85
C PHE A 70 -11.25 -8.65 -8.63
N GLY A 71 -12.19 -9.52 -8.48
CA GLY A 71 -12.23 -10.73 -9.31
C GLY A 71 -11.07 -11.73 -9.10
N VAL A 72 -10.05 -11.35 -8.31
CA VAL A 72 -8.94 -12.24 -7.92
C VAL A 72 -8.83 -12.22 -6.40
N ALA A 73 -9.20 -13.34 -5.77
CA ALA A 73 -9.14 -13.47 -4.32
C ALA A 73 -7.72 -13.81 -3.84
N PRO A 74 -7.33 -13.42 -2.62
CA PRO A 74 -6.13 -13.96 -1.96
C PRO A 74 -6.16 -15.49 -1.91
N GLU A 75 -5.00 -16.12 -1.95
CA GLU A 75 -4.86 -17.60 -2.01
C GLU A 75 -5.69 -18.31 -0.92
N GLU A 76 -5.73 -17.73 0.29
CA GLU A 76 -6.43 -18.28 1.45
C GLU A 76 -7.95 -18.21 1.33
N LEU A 77 -8.47 -17.30 0.52
CA LEU A 77 -9.90 -17.05 0.31
C LEU A 77 -10.39 -17.53 -1.06
N ALA A 78 -9.48 -17.88 -1.95
CA ALA A 78 -9.78 -18.28 -3.30
C ALA A 78 -10.45 -19.66 -3.34
N LYS A 79 -11.56 -19.76 -4.06
CA LYS A 79 -12.29 -21.01 -4.23
C LYS A 79 -11.59 -21.90 -5.25
N PRO A 80 -11.78 -23.25 -5.19
CA PRO A 80 -11.22 -24.17 -6.17
C PRO A 80 -11.58 -23.85 -7.64
N GLU A 81 -12.77 -23.29 -7.85
CA GLU A 81 -13.28 -22.91 -9.17
C GLU A 81 -12.77 -21.54 -9.67
N ASP A 82 -12.09 -20.75 -8.86
CA ASP A 82 -11.54 -19.46 -9.27
C ASP A 82 -10.35 -19.69 -10.21
N PRO A 83 -10.31 -19.02 -11.37
CA PRO A 83 -9.26 -19.26 -12.38
C PRO A 83 -7.89 -18.73 -11.97
N ALA A 84 -7.85 -17.81 -11.01
CA ALA A 84 -6.63 -17.25 -10.43
C ALA A 84 -6.82 -16.89 -8.96
N PHE A 85 -5.71 -16.69 -8.29
CA PHE A 85 -5.63 -16.15 -6.93
C PHE A 85 -4.44 -15.22 -6.81
N THR A 86 -4.42 -14.39 -5.76
CA THR A 86 -3.27 -13.53 -5.48
C THR A 86 -2.44 -14.08 -4.32
N ARG A 87 -1.13 -13.84 -4.40
CA ARG A 87 -0.17 -14.16 -3.35
C ARG A 87 0.60 -12.91 -2.97
N LEU A 88 0.47 -12.48 -1.72
CA LEU A 88 1.11 -11.29 -1.20
C LEU A 88 2.50 -11.62 -0.65
N LYS A 89 3.50 -10.85 -1.11
CA LYS A 89 4.84 -10.79 -0.52
C LYS A 89 5.08 -9.39 0.03
N GLN A 90 5.58 -9.29 1.26
CA GLN A 90 5.90 -8.00 1.86
C GLN A 90 7.36 -7.94 2.25
N THR A 91 7.97 -6.79 1.97
CA THR A 91 9.34 -6.48 2.36
C THR A 91 9.33 -5.18 3.16
N VAL A 92 9.81 -5.25 4.41
CA VAL A 92 9.99 -4.07 5.24
C VAL A 92 11.25 -3.35 4.78
N LEU A 93 11.09 -2.18 4.17
CA LEU A 93 12.19 -1.34 3.70
C LEU A 93 12.74 -0.43 4.82
N ARG A 94 11.89 -0.13 5.78
CA ARG A 94 12.22 0.64 6.97
C ARG A 94 11.34 0.22 8.14
N GLU A 95 11.98 -0.09 9.24
CA GLU A 95 11.33 -0.33 10.54
C GLU A 95 11.16 0.98 11.32
N GLY A 96 10.28 0.93 12.35
CA GLY A 96 10.05 2.02 13.29
C GLY A 96 8.98 3.01 12.82
N ASN A 97 9.03 4.26 13.34
CA ASN A 97 8.03 5.29 13.07
C ASN A 97 8.64 6.46 12.28
N PRO A 98 8.25 6.69 11.00
CA PRO A 98 7.34 5.87 10.21
C PRO A 98 7.98 4.55 9.76
N SER A 99 7.16 3.54 9.52
CA SER A 99 7.54 2.33 8.80
C SER A 99 7.35 2.52 7.29
N VAL A 100 8.11 1.79 6.48
CA VAL A 100 7.93 1.75 5.02
C VAL A 100 7.96 0.30 4.56
N ILE A 101 6.93 -0.10 3.83
CA ILE A 101 6.73 -1.46 3.34
C ILE A 101 6.59 -1.43 1.82
N ARG A 102 7.27 -2.36 1.14
CA ARG A 102 7.00 -2.73 -0.24
C ARG A 102 6.14 -3.99 -0.24
N SER A 103 5.02 -3.92 -0.92
CA SER A 103 4.11 -5.05 -1.14
C SER A 103 4.14 -5.43 -2.61
N GLU A 104 4.24 -6.73 -2.85
CA GLU A 104 4.20 -7.33 -4.18
C GLU A 104 3.12 -8.41 -4.17
N GLU A 105 2.08 -8.23 -4.95
CA GLU A 105 0.96 -9.13 -5.07
C GLU A 105 1.03 -9.83 -6.42
N GLU A 106 1.44 -11.10 -6.40
CA GLU A 106 1.50 -11.96 -7.58
C GLU A 106 0.11 -12.48 -7.93
N ILE A 107 -0.29 -12.34 -9.20
CA ILE A 107 -1.51 -12.96 -9.72
C ILE A 107 -1.12 -14.30 -10.33
N VAL A 108 -1.61 -15.38 -9.72
CA VAL A 108 -1.24 -16.76 -10.06
C VAL A 108 -2.42 -17.44 -10.76
N ARG A 109 -2.19 -17.95 -11.97
CA ARG A 109 -3.18 -18.77 -12.68
C ARG A 109 -3.28 -20.15 -12.04
N ARG A 110 -4.49 -20.56 -11.66
CA ARG A 110 -4.69 -21.82 -10.95
C ARG A 110 -4.35 -23.06 -11.77
N ALA A 111 -4.61 -23.02 -13.07
CA ALA A 111 -4.47 -24.20 -13.93
C ALA A 111 -3.05 -24.75 -13.99
N ASP A 112 -2.03 -23.91 -13.89
CA ASP A 112 -0.62 -24.29 -14.06
C ASP A 112 0.32 -23.64 -13.04
N GLY A 113 -0.19 -22.85 -12.11
CA GLY A 113 0.61 -22.16 -11.09
C GLY A 113 1.51 -21.05 -11.61
N ARG A 114 1.34 -20.59 -12.86
CA ARG A 114 2.15 -19.52 -13.44
C ARG A 114 1.72 -18.16 -12.95
N VAL A 115 2.70 -17.29 -12.67
CA VAL A 115 2.46 -15.88 -12.40
C VAL A 115 2.12 -15.19 -13.71
N VAL A 116 0.90 -14.68 -13.82
CA VAL A 116 0.36 -14.01 -15.02
C VAL A 116 0.29 -12.48 -14.87
N GLY A 117 0.56 -11.97 -13.68
CA GLY A 117 0.64 -10.55 -13.43
C GLY A 117 1.21 -10.27 -12.05
N VAL A 118 1.57 -9.03 -11.82
CA VAL A 118 2.07 -8.54 -10.52
C VAL A 118 1.58 -7.13 -10.26
N ALA A 119 1.17 -6.88 -9.02
CA ALA A 119 0.88 -5.54 -8.53
C ALA A 119 1.91 -5.17 -7.45
N ILE A 120 2.61 -4.05 -7.63
CA ILE A 120 3.62 -3.55 -6.69
C ILE A 120 3.14 -2.23 -6.13
N PHE A 121 3.14 -2.12 -4.81
CA PHE A 121 2.79 -0.91 -4.11
C PHE A 121 3.63 -0.69 -2.86
N TYR A 122 3.73 0.57 -2.48
CA TYR A 122 4.52 1.02 -1.34
C TYR A 122 3.63 1.71 -0.34
N GLY A 123 3.83 1.42 0.93
CA GLY A 123 3.10 2.04 2.03
C GLY A 123 4.04 2.65 3.07
N ARG A 124 3.66 3.81 3.59
CA ARG A 124 4.19 4.38 4.81
C ARG A 124 3.12 4.34 5.89
N GLY A 125 3.50 3.86 7.08
CA GLY A 125 2.67 3.93 8.29
C GLY A 125 3.33 4.77 9.37
N GLY A 126 2.59 5.68 9.99
CA GLY A 126 3.08 6.54 11.08
C GLY A 126 3.86 7.78 10.61
N GLY A 127 4.70 8.31 11.48
CA GLY A 127 5.43 9.56 11.25
C GLY A 127 4.71 10.81 11.77
N ASP A 128 3.52 10.65 12.34
CA ASP A 128 2.70 11.71 12.92
C ASP A 128 3.09 12.02 14.35
N PHE A 129 2.71 13.20 14.80
CA PHE A 129 2.78 13.60 16.20
C PHE A 129 1.47 14.27 16.62
N PRO A 130 0.91 13.89 17.76
CA PRO A 130 1.17 12.68 18.54
C PRO A 130 0.57 11.42 17.89
N SER A 131 1.26 10.30 17.92
CA SER A 131 0.85 9.04 17.27
C SER A 131 -0.12 8.18 18.08
N TYR A 132 -0.92 8.79 18.96
CA TYR A 132 -1.64 8.04 20.00
C TYR A 132 -2.87 7.27 19.53
N ALA A 133 -3.56 7.70 18.49
CA ALA A 133 -4.84 7.09 18.15
C ALA A 133 -4.84 6.39 16.80
N HIS A 134 -4.44 7.09 15.75
CA HIS A 134 -4.45 6.56 14.39
C HIS A 134 -3.24 7.09 13.62
N PRO A 135 -2.16 6.31 13.49
CA PRO A 135 -1.04 6.73 12.67
C PRO A 135 -1.52 6.95 11.23
N SER A 136 -1.13 8.07 10.63
CA SER A 136 -1.45 8.30 9.23
C SER A 136 -0.79 7.27 8.34
N GLY A 137 -1.42 7.00 7.20
CA GLY A 137 -0.87 6.16 6.16
C GLY A 137 -0.70 6.95 4.87
N PHE A 138 0.26 6.55 4.07
CA PHE A 138 0.41 6.98 2.69
C PHE A 138 0.70 5.76 1.82
N GLN A 139 0.04 5.66 0.68
CA GLN A 139 0.23 4.55 -0.26
C GLN A 139 0.39 5.07 -1.68
N CYS A 140 1.22 4.40 -2.44
CA CYS A 140 1.46 4.64 -3.85
C CYS A 140 1.70 3.30 -4.59
N PRO A 141 1.04 3.04 -5.75
CA PRO A 141 -0.12 3.79 -6.27
C PRO A 141 -1.33 3.72 -5.33
N GLU A 142 -2.33 4.55 -5.61
CA GLU A 142 -3.61 4.48 -4.88
C GLU A 142 -4.28 3.12 -5.09
N PHE A 143 -4.98 2.62 -4.08
CA PHE A 143 -5.65 1.32 -4.13
C PHE A 143 -6.55 1.16 -5.35
N THR A 144 -7.35 2.17 -5.67
CA THR A 144 -8.26 2.14 -6.84
C THR A 144 -7.51 1.82 -8.13
N LYS A 145 -6.35 2.43 -8.37
CA LYS A 145 -5.53 2.19 -9.57
C LYS A 145 -4.94 0.78 -9.61
N ILE A 146 -4.56 0.24 -8.44
CA ILE A 146 -4.07 -1.14 -8.36
C ILE A 146 -5.20 -2.09 -8.75
N TYR A 147 -6.34 -1.85 -8.24
CA TYR A 147 -7.49 -2.73 -8.43
C TYR A 147 -8.01 -2.71 -9.86
N GLU A 148 -8.16 -1.53 -10.43
CA GLU A 148 -8.47 -1.38 -11.85
C GLU A 148 -7.43 -2.09 -12.74
N GLY A 149 -6.16 -2.02 -12.37
CA GLY A 149 -5.09 -2.71 -13.07
C GLY A 149 -5.21 -4.24 -12.98
N ILE A 150 -5.51 -4.79 -11.81
CA ILE A 150 -5.65 -6.24 -11.59
C ILE A 150 -6.84 -6.80 -12.37
N HIS A 151 -7.92 -6.07 -12.50
CA HIS A 151 -9.08 -6.49 -13.32
C HIS A 151 -8.72 -6.82 -14.76
N ASN A 152 -7.71 -6.16 -15.32
CA ASN A 152 -7.27 -6.39 -16.69
C ASN A 152 -6.60 -7.76 -16.91
N VAL A 153 -6.42 -8.56 -15.86
CA VAL A 153 -5.95 -9.95 -15.98
C VAL A 153 -6.99 -10.84 -16.66
N TYR A 154 -8.28 -10.49 -16.58
CA TYR A 154 -9.33 -11.26 -17.19
C TYR A 154 -9.78 -10.67 -18.52
N ARG A 155 -9.98 -11.53 -19.49
CA ARG A 155 -10.62 -11.24 -20.77
C ARG A 155 -11.83 -12.13 -20.92
N VAL A 156 -13.00 -11.53 -21.10
CA VAL A 156 -14.23 -12.28 -21.33
C VAL A 156 -14.24 -12.83 -22.76
N GLU A 157 -14.57 -14.11 -22.90
CA GLU A 157 -14.74 -14.75 -24.20
C GLU A 157 -15.91 -14.10 -24.97
N GLU A 158 -15.65 -13.68 -26.23
CA GLU A 158 -16.71 -13.14 -27.08
C GLU A 158 -17.64 -14.27 -27.51
N THR A 159 -18.90 -14.19 -27.12
CA THR A 159 -19.95 -15.09 -27.62
C THR A 159 -20.20 -14.75 -29.10
N ARG A 160 -19.82 -15.64 -30.00
CA ARG A 160 -20.24 -15.55 -31.41
C ARG A 160 -21.68 -15.91 -31.58
#